data_1a52595cd7cbb47b2a4a197b7a3fd6bb
#
_entry.id   1a52595cd7cbb47b2a4a197b7a3fd6bb
#
_cell.length_a   1.000
_cell.length_b   1.000
_cell.length_c   1.000
_cell.angle_alpha   90.00
_cell.angle_beta   90.00
_cell.angle_gamma   90.00
#
_symmetry.space_group_name_H-M   'P 1'
#
loop_
_entity.id
_entity.type
_entity.pdbx_description
1 polymer ?
#
loop_
_entity_poly.entity_id
_entity_poly.type
_entity_poly.pdbx_seq_one_letter_code
_entity_poly.pdbx_strand_id
1 'polypeptide(L)'
;MIRDTRVKTIADHYGTNRQMYQLAEECSELAVEALHSARKGTTVKIIEEMADVLIMIEQVIYLAGIDKCDIEDCINYKLDRQMKRIEDESFGNGIQNLHAAAIRQRLKQSEADIKAMSESETRRDQEES
;
A
#
# COMPACT_ATOMS: atom_id res chain seq x y z
N MET A 1 20.50 -3.82 -5.55
CA MET A 1 19.87 -3.62 -6.84
C MET A 1 20.49 -4.50 -7.92
N ILE A 2 19.66 -4.99 -8.82
CA ILE A 2 20.11 -5.93 -9.87
C ILE A 2 20.92 -5.16 -10.91
N ARG A 3 22.19 -5.54 -11.09
CA ARG A 3 23.06 -4.97 -12.11
C ARG A 3 23.22 -5.96 -13.27
N ASP A 4 22.13 -6.32 -13.90
CA ASP A 4 22.14 -7.31 -14.97
C ASP A 4 21.63 -6.68 -16.27
N THR A 5 22.41 -6.77 -17.33
CA THR A 5 22.05 -6.22 -18.65
C THR A 5 20.82 -6.90 -19.25
N ARG A 6 20.52 -8.12 -18.85
CA ARG A 6 19.32 -8.84 -19.29
C ARG A 6 18.04 -8.11 -18.90
N VAL A 7 18.03 -7.43 -17.75
CA VAL A 7 16.89 -6.62 -17.29
C VAL A 7 16.51 -5.58 -18.34
N LYS A 8 17.48 -4.84 -18.85
CA LYS A 8 17.27 -3.84 -19.88
C LYS A 8 16.83 -4.46 -21.22
N THR A 9 17.45 -5.54 -21.61
CA THR A 9 17.11 -6.24 -22.85
C THR A 9 15.66 -6.72 -22.84
N ILE A 10 15.20 -7.29 -21.74
CA ILE A 10 13.82 -7.75 -21.57
C ILE A 10 12.86 -6.56 -21.53
N ALA A 11 13.19 -5.51 -20.80
CA ALA A 11 12.41 -4.30 -20.71
C ALA A 11 12.19 -3.64 -22.08
N ASP A 12 13.24 -3.47 -22.85
CA ASP A 12 13.18 -2.90 -24.20
C ASP A 12 12.34 -3.75 -25.16
N HIS A 13 12.39 -5.06 -25.02
CA HIS A 13 11.62 -5.97 -25.85
C HIS A 13 10.10 -5.83 -25.64
N TYR A 14 9.66 -5.71 -24.40
CA TYR A 14 8.24 -5.67 -24.06
C TYR A 14 7.66 -4.26 -23.99
N GLY A 15 8.45 -3.27 -23.58
CA GLY A 15 8.05 -1.88 -23.48
C GLY A 15 7.27 -1.51 -22.21
N THR A 16 7.09 -0.20 -22.01
CA THR A 16 6.62 0.39 -20.77
C THR A 16 5.23 -0.08 -20.37
N ASN A 17 4.25 -0.03 -21.28
CA ASN A 17 2.88 -0.36 -20.94
C ASN A 17 2.72 -1.82 -20.50
N ARG A 18 3.30 -2.73 -21.25
CA ARG A 18 3.24 -4.16 -20.93
C ARG A 18 3.91 -4.46 -19.61
N GLN A 19 5.07 -3.87 -19.34
CA GLN A 19 5.81 -4.11 -18.11
C GLN A 19 5.16 -3.48 -16.87
N MET A 20 4.42 -2.39 -17.02
CA MET A 20 3.58 -1.86 -15.93
C MET A 20 2.45 -2.83 -15.54
N TYR A 21 1.76 -3.42 -16.51
CA TYR A 21 0.76 -4.45 -16.23
C TYR A 21 1.38 -5.71 -15.63
N GLN A 22 2.54 -6.12 -16.13
CA GLN A 22 3.25 -7.27 -15.60
C GLN A 22 3.69 -7.04 -14.15
N LEU A 23 4.19 -5.85 -13.81
CA LEU A 23 4.51 -5.49 -12.42
C LEU A 23 3.27 -5.65 -11.50
N ALA A 24 2.11 -5.18 -11.94
CA ALA A 24 0.88 -5.30 -11.18
C ALA A 24 0.48 -6.77 -10.97
N GLU A 25 0.65 -7.61 -11.98
CA GLU A 25 0.40 -9.05 -11.92
C GLU A 25 1.31 -9.73 -10.91
N GLU A 26 2.62 -9.54 -11.01
CA GLU A 26 3.60 -10.10 -10.08
C GLU A 26 3.39 -9.63 -8.63
N CYS A 27 3.05 -8.36 -8.43
CA CYS A 27 2.68 -7.86 -7.11
C CYS A 27 1.44 -8.55 -6.54
N SER A 28 0.47 -8.89 -7.37
CA SER A 28 -0.75 -9.61 -6.96
C SER A 28 -0.42 -11.06 -6.57
N GLU A 29 0.44 -11.73 -7.32
CA GLU A 29 0.90 -13.09 -7.01
C GLU A 29 1.71 -13.12 -5.72
N LEU A 30 2.60 -12.14 -5.52
CA LEU A 30 3.35 -12.00 -4.27
C LEU A 30 2.40 -11.76 -3.08
N ALA A 31 1.36 -10.95 -3.24
CA ALA A 31 0.38 -10.69 -2.18
C ALA A 31 -0.34 -11.97 -1.75
N VAL A 32 -0.76 -12.79 -2.69
CA VAL A 32 -1.39 -14.09 -2.41
C VAL A 32 -0.44 -15.02 -1.68
N GLU A 33 0.80 -15.11 -2.15
CA GLU A 33 1.79 -15.99 -1.54
C GLU A 33 2.25 -15.51 -0.15
N ALA A 34 2.30 -14.21 0.08
CA ALA A 34 2.56 -13.65 1.41
C ALA A 34 1.48 -14.05 2.42
N LEU A 35 0.20 -14.03 2.02
CA LEU A 35 -0.91 -14.49 2.86
C LEU A 35 -0.84 -16.00 3.15
N HIS A 36 -0.46 -16.80 2.16
CA HIS A 36 -0.22 -18.26 2.35
C HIS A 36 0.93 -18.49 3.33
N SER A 37 2.05 -17.78 3.17
CA SER A 37 3.21 -17.89 4.04
C SER A 37 2.93 -17.45 5.48
N ALA A 38 2.08 -16.46 5.67
CA ALA A 38 1.64 -16.03 7.00
C ALA A 38 0.84 -17.12 7.74
N ARG A 39 0.12 -17.94 7.01
CA ARG A 39 -0.72 -19.03 7.59
C ARG A 39 0.03 -20.34 7.74
N LYS A 40 0.89 -20.69 6.79
CA LYS A 40 1.50 -22.03 6.65
C LYS A 40 3.02 -22.05 6.83
N GLY A 41 3.65 -20.89 6.98
CA GLY A 41 5.09 -20.73 7.00
C GLY A 41 5.67 -20.41 5.60
N THR A 42 6.87 -19.88 5.61
CA THR A 42 7.59 -19.46 4.41
C THR A 42 7.84 -20.63 3.45
N THR A 43 7.48 -20.46 2.20
CA THR A 43 7.62 -21.44 1.13
C THR A 43 8.67 -21.00 0.12
N VAL A 44 9.17 -21.93 -0.69
CA VAL A 44 10.05 -21.61 -1.84
C VAL A 44 9.34 -20.67 -2.82
N LYS A 45 8.03 -20.81 -2.95
CA LYS A 45 7.23 -20.01 -3.87
C LYS A 45 7.25 -18.53 -3.54
N ILE A 46 7.28 -18.11 -2.27
CA ILE A 46 7.39 -16.68 -1.93
C ILE A 46 8.73 -16.08 -2.40
N ILE A 47 9.80 -16.89 -2.43
CA ILE A 47 11.10 -16.46 -2.93
C ILE A 47 11.04 -16.21 -4.44
N GLU A 48 10.35 -17.09 -5.18
CA GLU A 48 10.11 -16.93 -6.61
C GLU A 48 9.33 -15.65 -6.91
N GLU A 49 8.20 -15.44 -6.22
CA GLU A 49 7.38 -14.24 -6.40
C GLU A 49 8.11 -12.95 -6.00
N MET A 50 8.94 -12.98 -4.96
CA MET A 50 9.80 -11.85 -4.60
C MET A 50 10.81 -11.54 -5.70
N ALA A 51 11.41 -12.57 -6.31
CA ALA A 51 12.36 -12.40 -7.40
C ALA A 51 11.69 -11.77 -8.63
N ASP A 52 10.48 -12.23 -8.98
CA ASP A 52 9.73 -11.70 -10.10
C ASP A 52 9.36 -10.23 -9.90
N VAL A 53 8.88 -9.86 -8.72
CA VAL A 53 8.60 -8.45 -8.38
C VAL A 53 9.86 -7.57 -8.43
N LEU A 54 10.97 -8.03 -7.90
CA LEU A 54 12.23 -7.28 -7.93
C LEU A 54 12.73 -7.06 -9.37
N ILE A 55 12.64 -8.09 -10.22
CA ILE A 55 12.99 -7.97 -11.64
C ILE A 55 12.09 -6.94 -12.32
N MET A 56 10.80 -6.98 -12.06
CA MET A 56 9.85 -6.04 -12.65
C MET A 56 10.05 -4.60 -12.18
N ILE A 57 10.37 -4.39 -10.90
CA ILE A 57 10.71 -3.07 -10.37
C ILE A 57 11.91 -2.48 -11.11
N GLU A 58 12.96 -3.25 -11.30
CA GLU A 58 14.16 -2.79 -12.03
C GLU A 58 13.87 -2.45 -13.51
N GLN A 59 13.02 -3.24 -14.17
CA GLN A 59 12.60 -2.96 -15.53
C GLN A 59 11.79 -1.67 -15.64
N VAL A 60 10.86 -1.45 -14.73
CA VAL A 60 10.02 -0.25 -14.69
C VAL A 60 10.86 1.00 -14.36
N ILE A 61 11.80 0.92 -13.43
CA ILE A 61 12.74 2.00 -13.13
C ILE A 61 13.47 2.42 -14.42
N TYR A 62 13.99 1.45 -15.15
CA TYR A 62 14.70 1.71 -16.40
C TYR A 62 13.79 2.32 -17.47
N LEU A 63 12.64 1.73 -17.73
CA LEU A 63 11.71 2.17 -18.79
C LEU A 63 11.08 3.53 -18.50
N ALA A 64 10.77 3.83 -17.25
CA ALA A 64 10.17 5.10 -16.85
C ALA A 64 11.22 6.22 -16.63
N GLY A 65 12.50 5.90 -16.69
CA GLY A 65 13.58 6.87 -16.44
C GLY A 65 13.57 7.39 -15.01
N ILE A 66 13.19 6.56 -14.04
CA ILE A 66 13.16 6.94 -12.63
C ILE A 66 14.58 7.01 -12.10
N ASP A 67 14.92 8.09 -11.40
CA ASP A 67 16.18 8.18 -10.68
C ASP A 67 16.12 7.29 -9.43
N LYS A 68 17.10 6.41 -9.31
CA LYS A 68 17.22 5.51 -8.15
C LYS A 68 17.45 6.28 -6.85
N CYS A 69 18.08 7.43 -6.89
CA CYS A 69 18.26 8.30 -5.74
C CYS A 69 16.91 8.75 -5.18
N ASP A 70 15.93 9.06 -6.02
CA ASP A 70 14.59 9.43 -5.56
C ASP A 70 13.91 8.30 -4.80
N ILE A 71 14.11 7.06 -5.24
CA ILE A 71 13.59 5.88 -4.54
C ILE A 71 14.29 5.68 -3.21
N GLU A 72 15.62 5.82 -3.17
CA GLU A 72 16.41 5.69 -1.94
C GLU A 72 16.01 6.76 -0.91
N ASP A 73 15.83 7.99 -1.32
CA ASP A 73 15.35 9.08 -0.46
C ASP A 73 13.96 8.80 0.09
N CYS A 74 13.06 8.32 -0.76
CA CYS A 74 11.73 7.87 -0.31
C CYS A 74 11.80 6.72 0.69
N ILE A 75 12.68 5.74 0.47
CA ILE A 75 12.88 4.61 1.39
C ILE A 75 13.36 5.13 2.73
N ASN A 76 14.39 5.97 2.76
CA ASN A 76 14.94 6.54 3.99
C ASN A 76 13.88 7.32 4.78
N TYR A 77 13.14 8.20 4.10
CA TYR A 77 12.04 8.94 4.72
C TYR A 77 10.98 8.01 5.35
N LYS A 78 10.59 6.96 4.64
CA LYS A 78 9.58 6.00 5.14
C LYS A 78 10.10 5.18 6.31
N LEU A 79 11.36 4.77 6.29
CA LEU A 79 12.00 4.05 7.40
C LEU A 79 12.09 4.93 8.65
N ASP A 80 12.55 6.16 8.52
CA ASP A 80 12.61 7.12 9.63
C ASP A 80 11.23 7.34 10.26
N ARG A 81 10.20 7.47 9.42
CA ARG A 81 8.82 7.60 9.87
C ARG A 81 8.32 6.36 10.63
N GLN A 82 8.69 5.16 10.17
CA GLN A 82 8.35 3.92 10.87
C GLN A 82 9.09 3.78 12.19
N MET A 83 10.37 4.11 12.22
CA MET A 83 11.16 4.12 13.47
C MET A 83 10.56 5.07 14.50
N LYS A 84 10.16 6.27 14.08
CA LYS A 84 9.47 7.21 14.96
C LYS A 84 8.15 6.67 15.51
N ARG A 85 7.39 5.95 14.71
CA ARG A 85 6.15 5.29 15.18
C ARG A 85 6.43 4.25 16.25
N ILE A 86 7.47 3.44 16.09
CA ILE A 86 7.88 2.43 17.08
C ILE A 86 8.31 3.11 18.39
N GLU A 87 9.07 4.20 18.32
CA GLU A 87 9.44 4.99 19.48
C GLU A 87 8.21 5.57 20.20
N ASP A 88 7.27 6.17 19.46
CA ASP A 88 6.02 6.70 19.98
C ASP A 88 5.13 5.59 20.59
N GLU A 89 5.13 4.39 20.01
CA GLU A 89 4.42 3.21 20.54
C GLU A 89 5.02 2.71 21.85
N SER A 90 6.35 2.74 21.99
CA SER A 90 7.05 2.33 23.22
C SER A 90 6.88 3.34 24.35
N PHE A 91 6.64 4.62 24.05
CA PHE A 91 6.34 5.67 25.02
C PHE A 91 4.85 5.78 25.37
N GLY A 92 3.95 5.20 24.62
CA GLY A 92 2.53 5.44 24.81
C GLY A 92 1.57 4.40 24.27
N ASN A 93 1.34 3.31 25.00
CA ASN A 93 0.08 2.59 24.91
C ASN A 93 -1.16 3.52 25.10
N GLY A 94 -0.95 4.74 25.65
CA GLY A 94 -1.96 5.78 25.81
C GLY A 94 -2.26 6.58 24.53
N ILE A 95 -1.25 6.93 23.73
CA ILE A 95 -1.41 7.82 22.56
C ILE A 95 -2.07 7.08 21.38
N GLN A 96 -1.75 5.81 21.16
CA GLN A 96 -2.44 5.00 20.13
C GLN A 96 -3.92 4.81 20.47
N ASN A 97 -4.23 4.56 21.74
CA ASN A 97 -5.61 4.47 22.19
C ASN A 97 -6.36 5.80 22.03
N LEU A 98 -5.70 6.94 22.26
CA LEU A 98 -6.28 8.27 22.05
C LEU A 98 -6.51 8.56 20.56
N HIS A 99 -5.57 8.22 19.67
CA HIS A 99 -5.74 8.42 18.24
C HIS A 99 -6.83 7.52 17.64
N ALA A 100 -6.84 6.25 18.01
CA ALA A 100 -7.90 5.32 17.63
C ALA A 100 -9.26 5.74 18.19
N ALA A 101 -9.31 6.23 19.44
CA ALA A 101 -10.52 6.77 20.05
C ALA A 101 -11.02 8.04 19.33
N ALA A 102 -10.12 8.93 18.93
CA ALA A 102 -10.45 10.13 18.15
C ALA A 102 -11.02 9.78 16.77
N ILE A 103 -10.45 8.80 16.08
CA ILE A 103 -10.96 8.30 14.79
C ILE A 103 -12.34 7.66 14.97
N ARG A 104 -12.52 6.82 15.98
CA ARG A 104 -13.83 6.21 16.30
C ARG A 104 -14.88 7.27 16.61
N GLN A 105 -14.51 8.31 17.34
CA GLN A 105 -15.43 9.40 17.69
C GLN A 105 -15.85 10.19 16.45
N ARG A 106 -14.91 10.47 15.51
CA ARG A 106 -15.22 11.12 14.22
C ARG A 106 -16.16 10.28 13.37
N LEU A 107 -15.94 8.96 13.31
CA LEU A 107 -16.83 8.05 12.58
C LEU A 107 -18.24 8.04 13.16
N LYS A 108 -18.38 7.95 14.50
CA LYS A 108 -19.69 8.02 15.18
C LYS A 108 -20.40 9.34 14.93
N GLN A 109 -19.67 10.46 14.94
CA GLN A 109 -20.24 11.78 14.66
C GLN A 109 -20.73 11.86 13.22
N SER A 110 -19.97 11.34 12.27
CA SER A 110 -20.35 11.28 10.86
C SER A 110 -21.61 10.42 10.64
N GLU A 111 -21.70 9.28 11.30
CA GLU A 111 -22.90 8.41 11.24
C GLU A 111 -24.13 9.12 11.83
N ALA A 112 -23.97 9.83 12.97
CA ALA A 112 -25.02 10.60 13.59
C ALA A 112 -25.51 11.76 12.71
N ASP A 113 -24.58 12.46 12.03
CA ASP A 113 -24.89 13.54 11.10
C ASP A 113 -25.67 13.02 9.89
N ILE A 114 -25.26 11.90 9.30
CA ILE A 114 -25.95 11.24 8.19
C ILE A 114 -27.37 10.82 8.61
N LYS A 115 -27.53 10.24 9.80
CA LYS A 115 -28.83 9.86 10.33
C LYS A 115 -29.75 11.05 10.55
N ALA A 116 -29.23 12.15 11.12
CA ALA A 116 -30.00 13.38 11.35
C ALA A 116 -30.46 14.01 10.03
N MET A 117 -29.62 14.00 8.98
CA MET A 117 -29.97 14.47 7.63
C MET A 117 -31.11 13.62 7.04
N SER A 118 -31.02 12.31 7.11
CA SER A 118 -32.04 11.38 6.61
C SER A 118 -33.38 11.58 7.33
N GLU A 119 -33.38 11.74 8.64
CA GLU A 119 -34.61 12.02 9.42
C GLU A 119 -35.22 13.38 9.10
N SER A 120 -34.43 14.40 8.78
CA SER A 120 -34.90 15.73 8.40
C SER A 120 -35.55 15.73 7.01
N GLU A 121 -35.02 14.97 6.08
CA GLU A 121 -35.59 14.78 4.73
C GLU A 121 -36.95 14.06 4.82
N THR A 122 -37.03 12.99 5.59
CA THR A 122 -38.26 12.23 5.79
C THR A 122 -39.37 13.10 6.41
N ARG A 123 -39.03 14.02 7.33
CA ARG A 123 -40.02 14.96 7.90
C ARG A 123 -40.52 15.97 6.90
N ARG A 124 -39.65 16.53 6.04
CA ARG A 124 -40.06 17.46 4.98
C ARG A 124 -41.02 16.82 3.99
N ASP A 125 -40.75 15.59 3.57
CA ASP A 125 -41.61 14.85 2.66
C ASP A 125 -42.97 14.54 3.27
N GLN A 126 -43.09 14.41 4.60
CA GLN A 126 -44.35 14.22 5.30
C GLN A 126 -45.14 15.53 5.53
N GLU A 127 -44.47 16.67 5.60
CA GLU A 127 -45.10 17.98 5.75
C GLU A 127 -45.62 18.55 4.39
N GLU A 128 -45.03 18.11 3.27
CA GLU A 128 -45.44 18.48 1.90
C GLU A 128 -46.52 17.58 1.32
N SER A 129 -46.93 16.54 2.05
CA SER A 129 -48.02 15.63 1.67
C SER A 129 -49.32 15.97 2.39
#